data_75fb9afe7404f8667bbc272ff2c90015
#
_entry.id   75fb9afe7404f8667bbc272ff2c90015
#
_cell.length_a   1.000
_cell.length_b   1.000
_cell.length_c   1.000
_cell.angle_alpha   90.00
_cell.angle_beta   90.00
_cell.angle_gamma   90.00
#
_symmetry.space_group_name_H-M   'P 1'
#
loop_
_entity.id
_entity.type
_entity.pdbx_description
1 polymer ?
#
loop_
_entity_poly.entity_id
_entity_poly.type
_entity_poly.pdbx_seq_one_letter_code
_entity_poly.pdbx_strand_id
1 'polypeptide(L)'
;MIRNLILISVCTFEIALIFFAGIQSVSSNTFEPFENGVGILCKTIGSKNNKEPLFFLFAEDRQSVSRLRFEKNHIRLSETLRTEISANSISWLDREGFSNTRYQLNRTTLELSTNPGKRACEAMSATSLKEIADDYLLSSMSGNKI
;
A
#
# COMPACT_ATOMS: atom_id res chain seq x y z
N MET A 1 -21.32 59.73 52.31
CA MET A 1 -20.95 59.95 50.92
C MET A 1 -20.47 58.66 50.36
N ILE A 2 -21.27 58.08 49.56
CA ILE A 2 -21.28 56.69 49.08
C ILE A 2 -21.01 56.78 47.58
N ARG A 3 -19.96 56.20 47.12
CA ARG A 3 -19.80 55.88 45.70
C ARG A 3 -18.49 55.13 45.54
N ASN A 4 -18.61 53.87 45.23
CA ASN A 4 -17.77 53.06 44.32
C ASN A 4 -17.74 51.63 44.78
N LEU A 5 -18.73 50.96 44.37
CA LEU A 5 -18.77 49.50 44.45
C LEU A 5 -19.63 49.02 43.31
N ILE A 6 -19.08 48.86 42.13
CA ILE A 6 -19.58 48.00 41.06
C ILE A 6 -18.52 48.09 39.96
N LEU A 7 -17.65 47.14 39.86
CA LEU A 7 -16.87 46.81 38.64
C LEU A 7 -15.82 45.75 38.94
N ILE A 8 -16.27 44.59 39.38
CA ILE A 8 -15.44 43.38 39.25
C ILE A 8 -16.40 42.19 39.14
N SER A 9 -16.89 41.90 37.97
CA SER A 9 -17.48 40.61 37.72
C SER A 9 -17.85 40.43 36.24
N VAL A 10 -16.90 40.55 35.33
CA VAL A 10 -17.09 40.11 33.94
C VAL A 10 -15.72 39.76 33.36
N CYS A 11 -15.01 38.81 33.88
CA CYS A 11 -13.80 38.31 33.23
C CYS A 11 -13.41 36.87 33.61
N THR A 12 -14.38 35.98 33.75
CA THR A 12 -14.05 34.60 34.06
C THR A 12 -14.87 33.59 33.26
N PHE A 13 -15.26 33.90 32.01
CA PHE A 13 -16.09 32.93 31.25
C PHE A 13 -15.62 32.69 29.80
N GLU A 14 -14.36 32.93 29.46
CA GLU A 14 -13.89 32.71 28.09
C GLU A 14 -12.65 31.82 27.94
N ILE A 15 -12.36 30.93 28.86
CA ILE A 15 -11.21 30.00 28.69
C ILE A 15 -11.63 28.53 28.81
N ALA A 16 -12.74 28.16 28.25
CA ALA A 16 -13.18 26.74 28.24
C ALA A 16 -13.61 26.21 26.87
N LEU A 17 -13.24 26.83 25.76
CA LEU A 17 -13.71 26.41 24.42
C LEU A 17 -12.61 26.15 23.38
N ILE A 18 -11.35 25.96 23.79
CA ILE A 18 -10.24 25.71 22.82
C ILE A 18 -9.57 24.34 23.01
N PHE A 19 -10.23 23.34 23.55
CA PHE A 19 -9.65 21.99 23.65
C PHE A 19 -10.50 20.89 23.01
N PHE A 20 -11.31 21.23 22.00
CA PHE A 20 -11.88 20.23 21.07
C PHE A 20 -11.44 20.47 19.64
N ALA A 21 -10.18 20.87 19.43
CA ALA A 21 -9.57 20.76 18.12
C ALA A 21 -9.15 19.31 17.93
N GLY A 22 -10.05 18.57 17.33
CA GLY A 22 -9.85 17.45 16.45
C GLY A 22 -8.54 16.68 16.59
N ILE A 23 -8.58 15.56 17.31
CA ILE A 23 -7.77 14.42 16.91
C ILE A 23 -8.35 14.00 15.54
N GLN A 24 -7.91 14.67 14.50
CA GLN A 24 -7.99 14.11 13.17
C GLN A 24 -7.05 12.91 13.23
N SER A 25 -7.63 11.73 13.36
CA SER A 25 -6.96 10.50 13.02
C SER A 25 -6.51 10.66 11.56
N VAL A 26 -5.24 10.99 11.39
CA VAL A 26 -4.57 10.86 10.10
C VAL A 26 -4.55 9.37 9.81
N SER A 27 -5.63 8.88 9.22
CA SER A 27 -5.61 7.65 8.47
C SER A 27 -4.67 7.93 7.30
N SER A 28 -3.40 7.66 7.48
CA SER A 28 -2.45 7.67 6.38
C SER A 28 -2.95 6.57 5.43
N ASN A 29 -3.60 6.96 4.34
CA ASN A 29 -3.90 6.08 3.23
C ASN A 29 -2.56 5.61 2.67
N THR A 30 -2.08 4.49 3.16
CA THR A 30 -0.81 3.85 2.76
C THR A 30 -0.75 3.59 1.24
N PHE A 31 -1.89 3.68 0.55
CA PHE A 31 -2.06 3.41 -0.87
C PHE A 31 -2.24 4.67 -1.74
N GLU A 32 -2.20 5.87 -1.14
CA GLU A 32 -2.53 7.13 -1.81
C GLU A 32 -1.86 7.36 -3.18
N PRO A 33 -0.55 7.12 -3.39
CA PRO A 33 0.06 7.34 -4.71
C PRO A 33 -0.40 6.33 -5.78
N PHE A 34 -1.12 5.26 -5.39
CA PHE A 34 -1.54 4.18 -6.28
C PHE A 34 -3.05 4.01 -6.38
N GLU A 35 -3.83 4.93 -5.84
CA GLU A 35 -5.30 4.82 -5.76
C GLU A 35 -5.95 4.63 -7.14
N ASN A 36 -5.48 5.37 -8.16
CA ASN A 36 -5.91 5.24 -9.55
C ASN A 36 -4.98 4.33 -10.38
N GLY A 37 -4.13 3.59 -9.72
CA GLY A 37 -3.13 2.76 -10.36
C GLY A 37 -3.63 1.40 -10.80
N VAL A 38 -2.69 0.61 -11.31
CA VAL A 38 -2.94 -0.76 -11.78
C VAL A 38 -2.35 -1.74 -10.79
N GLY A 39 -3.20 -2.63 -10.29
CA GLY A 39 -2.81 -3.79 -9.51
C GLY A 39 -2.39 -4.96 -10.41
N ILE A 40 -1.31 -5.63 -10.04
CA ILE A 40 -0.83 -6.85 -10.72
C ILE A 40 -0.65 -7.95 -9.69
N LEU A 41 -1.37 -9.05 -9.88
CA LEU A 41 -1.26 -10.27 -9.10
C LEU A 41 -0.54 -11.35 -9.92
N CYS A 42 0.60 -11.85 -9.43
CA CYS A 42 1.40 -12.85 -10.14
C CYS A 42 1.50 -14.16 -9.36
N LYS A 43 1.15 -15.28 -10.03
CA LYS A 43 1.18 -16.64 -9.49
C LYS A 43 2.20 -17.49 -10.24
N THR A 44 2.83 -18.46 -9.56
CA THR A 44 3.81 -19.36 -10.17
C THR A 44 3.13 -20.28 -11.17
N ILE A 45 3.73 -20.47 -12.34
CA ILE A 45 3.23 -21.38 -13.38
C ILE A 45 3.78 -22.78 -13.11
N GLY A 46 2.89 -23.78 -13.01
CA GLY A 46 3.25 -25.20 -13.10
C GLY A 46 4.08 -25.79 -11.95
N SER A 47 4.25 -25.10 -10.85
CA SER A 47 5.01 -25.61 -9.69
C SER A 47 4.09 -26.34 -8.70
N LYS A 48 4.46 -27.57 -8.32
CA LYS A 48 3.83 -28.26 -7.17
C LYS A 48 4.10 -27.57 -5.83
N ASN A 49 5.11 -26.70 -5.77
CA ASN A 49 5.39 -25.85 -4.63
C ASN A 49 4.66 -24.53 -4.85
N ASN A 50 3.56 -24.34 -4.15
CA ASN A 50 2.83 -23.06 -4.11
C ASN A 50 3.74 -21.97 -3.51
N LYS A 51 4.61 -21.38 -4.36
CA LYS A 51 5.31 -20.16 -3.95
C LYS A 51 4.27 -19.07 -3.75
N GLU A 52 4.47 -18.28 -2.70
CA GLU A 52 3.61 -17.15 -2.40
C GLU A 52 3.34 -16.27 -3.63
N PRO A 53 2.10 -15.83 -3.83
CA PRO A 53 1.77 -14.89 -4.89
C PRO A 53 2.50 -13.57 -4.67
N LEU A 54 2.80 -12.86 -5.76
CA LEU A 54 3.36 -11.53 -5.71
C LEU A 54 2.28 -10.51 -6.08
N PHE A 55 2.19 -9.45 -5.30
CA PHE A 55 1.24 -8.36 -5.47
C PHE A 55 2.01 -7.07 -5.73
N PHE A 56 1.75 -6.41 -6.84
CA PHE A 56 2.38 -5.16 -7.21
C PHE A 56 1.32 -4.09 -7.50
N LEU A 57 1.60 -2.86 -7.07
CA LEU A 57 0.83 -1.68 -7.40
C LEU A 57 1.68 -0.76 -8.27
N PHE A 58 1.20 -0.47 -9.46
CA PHE A 58 1.77 0.52 -10.36
C PHE A 58 1.01 1.83 -10.24
N ALA A 59 1.71 2.95 -10.22
CA ALA A 59 1.10 4.26 -10.36
C ALA A 59 0.34 4.36 -11.70
N GLU A 60 -0.59 5.32 -11.81
CA GLU A 60 -1.41 5.51 -13.01
C GLU A 60 -0.57 5.67 -14.28
N ASP A 61 0.53 6.44 -14.20
CA ASP A 61 1.48 6.64 -15.29
C ASP A 61 2.44 5.47 -15.53
N ARG A 62 2.38 4.44 -14.64
CA ARG A 62 3.25 3.25 -14.63
C ARG A 62 4.74 3.53 -14.49
N GLN A 63 5.13 4.74 -14.11
CA GLN A 63 6.54 5.11 -13.91
C GLN A 63 7.09 4.68 -12.56
N SER A 64 6.22 4.23 -11.67
CA SER A 64 6.60 3.69 -10.37
C SER A 64 5.78 2.49 -9.98
N VAL A 65 6.37 1.64 -9.15
CA VAL A 65 5.77 0.40 -8.64
C VAL A 65 6.15 0.20 -7.19
N SER A 66 5.22 -0.32 -6.40
CA SER A 66 5.47 -0.85 -5.07
C SER A 66 4.95 -2.28 -4.96
N ARG A 67 5.59 -3.08 -4.12
CA ARG A 67 5.14 -4.43 -3.81
C ARG A 67 4.36 -4.43 -2.50
N LEU A 68 3.24 -5.17 -2.44
CA LEU A 68 2.56 -5.43 -1.18
C LEU A 68 3.34 -6.51 -0.42
N ARG A 69 3.63 -6.23 0.84
CA ARG A 69 4.28 -7.13 1.79
C ARG A 69 3.28 -7.51 2.88
N PHE A 70 3.24 -8.78 3.21
CA PHE A 70 2.38 -9.32 4.25
C PHE A 70 3.19 -9.48 5.54
N GLU A 71 2.87 -8.68 6.53
CA GLU A 71 3.52 -8.69 7.84
C GLU A 71 2.50 -9.11 8.90
N LYS A 72 2.71 -10.25 9.53
CA LYS A 72 1.87 -10.83 10.59
C LYS A 72 0.35 -10.59 10.43
N ASN A 73 -0.11 -9.35 10.62
CA ASN A 73 -1.53 -8.97 10.65
C ASN A 73 -1.85 -7.70 9.82
N HIS A 74 -0.94 -7.23 9.01
CA HIS A 74 -1.18 -6.07 8.14
C HIS A 74 -0.42 -6.16 6.83
N ILE A 75 -0.91 -5.39 5.86
CA ILE A 75 -0.27 -5.23 4.56
C ILE A 75 0.53 -3.93 4.57
N ARG A 76 1.78 -4.00 4.14
CA ARG A 76 2.66 -2.85 3.96
C ARG A 76 3.08 -2.73 2.51
N LEU A 77 3.17 -1.50 2.00
CA LEU A 77 3.85 -1.24 0.73
C LEU A 77 5.37 -1.26 0.95
N SER A 78 6.08 -1.89 0.03
CA SER A 78 7.54 -1.75 -0.05
C SER A 78 7.91 -0.33 -0.47
N GLU A 79 9.20 -0.03 -0.48
CA GLU A 79 9.70 1.19 -1.12
C GLU A 79 9.17 1.31 -2.55
N THR A 80 8.84 2.54 -2.95
CA THR A 80 8.41 2.83 -4.32
C THR A 80 9.61 2.81 -5.25
N LEU A 81 9.56 1.94 -6.24
CA LEU A 81 10.63 1.71 -7.20
C LEU A 81 10.29 2.37 -8.54
N ARG A 82 11.30 2.92 -9.19
CA ARG A 82 11.16 3.46 -10.54
C ARG A 82 11.10 2.33 -11.56
N THR A 83 10.23 2.47 -12.56
CA THR A 83 10.11 1.52 -13.67
C THR A 83 10.83 2.03 -14.91
N GLU A 84 11.29 1.08 -15.73
CA GLU A 84 11.78 1.30 -17.08
C GLU A 84 10.73 0.72 -18.04
N ILE A 85 10.12 1.58 -18.86
CA ILE A 85 9.04 1.20 -19.77
C ILE A 85 9.59 1.09 -21.18
N SER A 86 9.34 -0.06 -21.82
CA SER A 86 9.58 -0.30 -23.24
C SER A 86 8.28 -0.60 -23.99
N ALA A 87 8.36 -0.79 -25.30
CA ALA A 87 7.19 -1.12 -26.12
C ALA A 87 6.45 -2.37 -25.60
N ASN A 88 7.19 -3.40 -25.21
CA ASN A 88 6.64 -4.73 -24.87
C ASN A 88 6.77 -5.09 -23.40
N SER A 89 7.50 -4.33 -22.59
CA SER A 89 7.74 -4.69 -21.19
C SER A 89 7.85 -3.48 -20.27
N ILE A 90 7.61 -3.74 -18.99
CA ILE A 90 7.91 -2.83 -17.87
C ILE A 90 8.90 -3.58 -17.00
N SER A 91 10.03 -2.97 -16.65
CA SER A 91 11.01 -3.57 -15.75
C SER A 91 11.35 -2.66 -14.58
N TRP A 92 11.74 -3.28 -13.47
CA TRP A 92 12.19 -2.57 -12.27
C TRP A 92 13.17 -3.43 -11.49
N LEU A 93 13.93 -2.79 -10.62
CA LEU A 93 14.93 -3.43 -9.77
C LEU A 93 14.51 -3.28 -8.31
N ASP A 94 14.22 -4.40 -7.67
CA ASP A 94 13.98 -4.47 -6.22
C ASP A 94 15.31 -4.74 -5.52
N ARG A 95 15.71 -3.81 -4.65
CA ARG A 95 16.98 -3.87 -3.90
C ARG A 95 16.75 -4.21 -2.43
N GLU A 96 15.62 -4.78 -2.10
CA GLU A 96 15.30 -5.09 -0.72
C GLU A 96 16.15 -6.26 -0.20
N GLY A 97 16.85 -6.02 0.90
CA GLY A 97 17.73 -7.00 1.53
C GLY A 97 19.09 -7.14 0.83
N PHE A 98 19.68 -8.34 0.90
CA PHE A 98 21.00 -8.64 0.35
C PHE A 98 20.99 -9.03 -1.13
N SER A 99 19.80 -9.15 -1.75
CA SER A 99 19.68 -9.58 -3.15
C SER A 99 18.95 -8.54 -3.99
N ASN A 100 19.56 -8.23 -5.14
CA ASN A 100 18.91 -7.41 -6.16
C ASN A 100 18.04 -8.33 -7.05
N THR A 101 16.74 -8.13 -7.06
CA THR A 101 15.84 -8.88 -7.93
C THR A 101 15.36 -7.98 -9.06
N ARG A 102 15.71 -8.31 -10.29
CA ARG A 102 15.17 -7.65 -11.46
C ARG A 102 13.88 -8.33 -11.88
N TYR A 103 12.82 -7.55 -11.98
CA TYR A 103 11.51 -7.97 -12.50
C TYR A 103 11.33 -7.41 -13.91
N GLN A 104 10.73 -8.22 -14.79
CA GLN A 104 10.34 -7.79 -16.12
C GLN A 104 8.96 -8.34 -16.45
N LEU A 105 7.98 -7.45 -16.56
CA LEU A 105 6.60 -7.78 -16.91
C LEU A 105 6.39 -7.57 -18.40
N ASN A 106 6.01 -8.62 -19.12
CA ASN A 106 5.56 -8.51 -20.51
C ASN A 106 4.16 -7.90 -20.53
N ARG A 107 3.99 -6.80 -21.26
CA ARG A 107 2.74 -6.03 -21.31
C ARG A 107 1.62 -6.70 -22.09
N THR A 108 1.96 -7.62 -23.00
CA THR A 108 1.01 -8.32 -23.83
C THR A 108 0.56 -9.64 -23.21
N THR A 109 1.53 -10.43 -22.73
CA THR A 109 1.23 -11.77 -22.18
C THR A 109 0.97 -11.76 -20.69
N LEU A 110 1.26 -10.64 -19.99
CA LEU A 110 1.23 -10.53 -18.55
C LEU A 110 2.06 -11.62 -17.84
N GLU A 111 3.19 -11.98 -18.46
CA GLU A 111 4.17 -12.88 -17.86
C GLU A 111 5.25 -12.05 -17.15
N LEU A 112 5.46 -12.31 -15.88
CA LEU A 112 6.53 -11.72 -15.07
C LEU A 112 7.73 -12.66 -15.07
N SER A 113 8.84 -12.18 -15.60
CA SER A 113 10.13 -12.87 -15.54
C SER A 113 10.93 -12.36 -14.34
N THR A 114 11.53 -13.29 -13.60
CA THR A 114 12.46 -13.02 -12.49
C THR A 114 13.66 -13.95 -12.63
N ASN A 115 14.73 -13.64 -11.98
CA ASN A 115 15.87 -14.58 -11.89
C ASN A 115 15.86 -15.24 -10.48
N PRO A 116 15.56 -16.55 -10.34
CA PRO A 116 15.08 -17.47 -11.36
C PRO A 116 13.54 -17.55 -11.42
N GLY A 117 12.96 -17.66 -12.62
CA GLY A 117 11.62 -18.14 -12.84
C GLY A 117 10.67 -17.20 -13.55
N LYS A 118 9.49 -17.73 -13.85
CA LYS A 118 8.40 -17.03 -14.51
C LYS A 118 7.11 -17.18 -13.73
N ARG A 119 6.23 -16.18 -13.83
CA ARG A 119 4.91 -16.17 -13.21
C ARG A 119 3.87 -15.66 -14.19
N ALA A 120 2.69 -16.25 -14.16
CA ALA A 120 1.54 -15.67 -14.84
C ALA A 120 0.94 -14.57 -13.97
N CYS A 121 0.61 -13.43 -14.58
CA CYS A 121 0.05 -12.30 -13.87
C CYS A 121 -1.33 -11.93 -14.41
N GLU A 122 -2.12 -11.31 -13.56
CA GLU A 122 -3.42 -10.76 -13.86
C GLU A 122 -3.41 -9.27 -13.49
N ALA A 123 -3.95 -8.44 -14.39
CA ALA A 123 -4.05 -6.99 -14.18
C ALA A 123 -5.46 -6.64 -13.71
N MET A 124 -5.55 -5.74 -12.74
CA MET A 124 -6.80 -5.29 -12.14
C MET A 124 -6.69 -3.86 -11.61
N SER A 125 -7.76 -3.29 -11.08
CA SER A 125 -7.69 -2.02 -10.37
C SER A 125 -6.89 -2.15 -9.06
N ALA A 126 -6.33 -1.06 -8.57
CA ALA A 126 -5.67 -1.04 -7.27
C ALA A 126 -6.60 -1.46 -6.12
N THR A 127 -7.87 -1.04 -6.20
CA THR A 127 -8.91 -1.41 -5.22
C THR A 127 -9.15 -2.92 -5.20
N SER A 128 -9.35 -3.54 -6.38
CA SER A 128 -9.56 -4.99 -6.46
C SER A 128 -8.34 -5.78 -5.98
N LEU A 129 -7.13 -5.30 -6.30
CA LEU A 129 -5.92 -5.95 -5.78
C LEU A 129 -5.84 -5.88 -4.27
N LYS A 130 -6.24 -4.75 -3.67
CA LYS A 130 -6.26 -4.58 -2.22
C LYS A 130 -7.24 -5.54 -1.56
N GLU A 131 -8.46 -5.68 -2.09
CA GLU A 131 -9.46 -6.63 -1.58
C GLU A 131 -8.93 -8.07 -1.60
N ILE A 132 -8.33 -8.50 -2.72
CA ILE A 132 -7.71 -9.83 -2.83
C ILE A 132 -6.54 -10.00 -1.86
N ALA A 133 -5.76 -8.96 -1.64
CA ALA A 133 -4.64 -8.99 -0.69
C ALA A 133 -5.12 -9.09 0.76
N ASP A 134 -6.18 -8.38 1.13
CA ASP A 134 -6.80 -8.47 2.45
C ASP A 134 -7.35 -9.90 2.70
N ASP A 135 -8.04 -10.49 1.73
CA ASP A 135 -8.53 -11.88 1.80
C ASP A 135 -7.38 -12.88 1.91
N TYR A 136 -6.30 -12.68 1.17
CA TYR A 136 -5.10 -13.50 1.26
C TYR A 136 -4.46 -13.43 2.64
N LEU A 137 -4.34 -12.23 3.23
CA LEU A 137 -3.84 -12.05 4.58
C LEU A 137 -4.71 -12.80 5.60
N LEU A 138 -6.03 -12.64 5.55
CA LEU A 138 -6.96 -13.32 6.45
C LEU A 138 -6.86 -14.84 6.33
N SER A 139 -6.76 -15.38 5.12
CA SER A 139 -6.62 -16.82 4.89
C SER A 139 -5.29 -17.36 5.43
N SER A 140 -4.20 -16.61 5.27
CA SER A 140 -2.89 -16.99 5.79
C SER A 140 -2.84 -17.00 7.32
N MET A 141 -3.56 -16.09 7.96
CA MET A 141 -3.70 -16.06 9.43
C MET A 141 -4.54 -17.22 9.96
N SER A 142 -5.59 -17.62 9.25
CA SER A 142 -6.47 -18.72 9.65
C SER A 142 -5.81 -20.10 9.47
N GLY A 143 -4.92 -20.25 8.48
CA GLY A 143 -4.15 -21.47 8.25
C GLY A 143 -3.06 -21.79 9.29
N ASN A 144 -2.69 -20.83 10.11
CA ASN A 144 -1.66 -20.97 11.17
C ASN A 144 -2.24 -21.35 12.54
N LYS A 145 -3.48 -21.81 12.62
CA LYS A 145 -4.03 -22.40 13.86
C LYS A 145 -3.60 -23.88 13.97
N ILE A 146 -2.44 -24.08 14.53
CA ILE A 146 -2.06 -25.36 15.15
C ILE A 146 -1.82 -25.11 16.63
#